data_ad6e368320d8e09df4bcd420eef4aae2
#
_entry.id   ad6e368320d8e09df4bcd420eef4aae2
#
_cell.length_a   1.000
_cell.length_b   1.000
_cell.length_c   1.000
_cell.angle_alpha   90.00
_cell.angle_beta   90.00
_cell.angle_gamma   90.00
#
_symmetry.space_group_name_H-M   'P 1'
#
loop_
_entity.id
_entity.type
_entity.pdbx_description
1 polymer ?
#
loop_
_entity_poly.entity_id
_entity_poly.type
_entity_poly.pdbx_seq_one_letter_code
_entity_poly.pdbx_strand_id
1 'polypeptide(L)'
;MTFGQQPFSAIILAADREAHNPVAAAAGVSCKSMAPVNGTPMLFRVIEALASSGHVHDQTLCGPPRSILEREPALREYVSSGRVGWQENQATPSLSAFHAMAALPAEIPLLLTTSDHALLSPRIVDHFCGEAASSGVDVAAGVVRRETVTAAYPDTRRTAYRFKDGEYCSCNLFAFMTPRSRQVPQFWRRIEQQRKNPLKVINILGWMTVLRYLLGTLTLVEVLGRLSRRLGCTAGVVVLPFPEAAIDVDSADDWRYVQQLAARTSS
;
A
#
# COMPACT_ATOMS: atom_id res chain seq x y z
N MET A 1 -27.20 1.32 7.16
CA MET A 1 -26.61 0.16 6.46
C MET A 1 -25.22 -0.02 7.02
N THR A 2 -24.97 -1.14 7.67
CA THR A 2 -23.66 -1.47 8.28
C THR A 2 -22.69 -1.85 7.16
N PHE A 3 -21.65 -1.06 6.94
CA PHE A 3 -20.58 -1.29 5.96
C PHE A 3 -19.79 -2.61 6.17
N GLY A 4 -20.07 -3.34 7.26
CA GLY A 4 -19.32 -4.52 7.68
C GLY A 4 -19.51 -5.81 6.89
N GLN A 5 -20.28 -5.82 5.79
CA GLN A 5 -20.56 -7.03 5.00
C GLN A 5 -20.32 -6.89 3.49
N GLN A 6 -19.89 -5.73 3.01
CA GLN A 6 -19.58 -5.58 1.58
C GLN A 6 -18.11 -5.98 1.32
N PRO A 7 -17.86 -6.85 0.33
CA PRO A 7 -16.52 -7.19 -0.08
C PRO A 7 -15.82 -5.99 -0.71
N PHE A 8 -14.50 -5.94 -0.57
CA PHE A 8 -13.66 -4.89 -1.12
C PHE A 8 -13.35 -5.14 -2.60
N SER A 9 -13.28 -4.06 -3.38
CA SER A 9 -12.55 -4.07 -4.66
C SER A 9 -11.10 -3.65 -4.39
N ALA A 10 -10.14 -4.48 -4.79
CA ALA A 10 -8.73 -4.20 -4.58
C ALA A 10 -8.12 -3.44 -5.76
N ILE A 11 -7.25 -2.47 -5.48
CA ILE A 11 -6.44 -1.75 -6.45
C ILE A 11 -4.98 -2.02 -6.13
N ILE A 12 -4.23 -2.51 -7.14
CA ILE A 12 -2.81 -2.82 -7.01
C ILE A 12 -2.01 -1.81 -7.85
N LEU A 13 -1.21 -0.97 -7.20
CA LEU A 13 -0.29 -0.07 -7.91
C LEU A 13 0.97 -0.85 -8.31
N ALA A 14 1.21 -0.98 -9.62
CA ALA A 14 2.27 -1.84 -10.16
C ALA A 14 3.21 -1.15 -11.16
N ALA A 15 3.17 0.17 -11.26
CA ALA A 15 4.08 0.91 -12.12
C ALA A 15 5.37 1.29 -11.41
N ASP A 16 6.49 1.17 -12.11
CA ASP A 16 7.77 1.70 -11.65
C ASP A 16 7.76 3.23 -11.68
N ARG A 17 8.39 3.87 -10.69
CA ARG A 17 8.53 5.33 -10.63
C ARG A 17 9.62 5.86 -11.57
N GLU A 18 10.58 5.00 -11.91
CA GLU A 18 11.75 5.33 -12.69
C GLU A 18 11.89 4.36 -13.86
N ALA A 19 12.33 4.86 -15.01
CA ALA A 19 12.53 4.05 -16.20
C ALA A 19 13.58 2.93 -16.01
N HIS A 20 14.52 3.12 -15.07
CA HIS A 20 15.57 2.16 -14.73
C HIS A 20 15.44 1.82 -13.26
N ASN A 21 14.63 0.80 -12.96
CA ASN A 21 14.43 0.36 -11.58
C ASN A 21 15.58 -0.57 -11.15
N PRO A 22 16.28 -0.29 -10.02
CA PRO A 22 17.42 -1.10 -9.58
C PRO A 22 17.05 -2.53 -9.21
N VAL A 23 15.83 -2.78 -8.73
CA VAL A 23 15.32 -4.13 -8.44
C VAL A 23 15.13 -4.91 -9.75
N ALA A 24 14.48 -4.29 -10.74
CA ALA A 24 14.27 -4.90 -12.05
C ALA A 24 15.60 -5.26 -12.72
N ALA A 25 16.58 -4.33 -12.68
CA ALA A 25 17.92 -4.57 -13.19
C ALA A 25 18.65 -5.72 -12.49
N ALA A 26 18.58 -5.77 -11.15
CA ALA A 26 19.19 -6.83 -10.34
C ALA A 26 18.55 -8.20 -10.58
N ALA A 27 17.25 -8.23 -10.83
CA ALA A 27 16.48 -9.44 -11.11
C ALA A 27 16.49 -9.85 -12.59
N GLY A 28 16.99 -9.00 -13.52
CA GLY A 28 17.00 -9.25 -14.95
C GLY A 28 15.61 -9.29 -15.59
N VAL A 29 14.66 -8.47 -15.09
CA VAL A 29 13.26 -8.46 -15.51
C VAL A 29 12.83 -7.11 -16.09
N SER A 30 11.67 -7.08 -16.74
CA SER A 30 11.14 -5.91 -17.46
C SER A 30 10.73 -4.75 -16.54
N CYS A 31 10.29 -5.03 -15.33
CA CYS A 31 9.88 -4.05 -14.30
C CYS A 31 9.97 -4.65 -12.90
N LYS A 32 10.00 -3.80 -11.87
CA LYS A 32 10.13 -4.19 -10.46
C LYS A 32 9.09 -5.21 -10.03
N SER A 33 7.85 -5.03 -10.45
CA SER A 33 6.74 -5.90 -10.07
C SER A 33 6.87 -7.34 -10.56
N MET A 34 7.69 -7.56 -11.62
CA MET A 34 8.00 -8.89 -12.16
C MET A 34 9.21 -9.56 -11.51
N ALA A 35 9.90 -8.90 -10.58
CA ALA A 35 11.02 -9.51 -9.86
C ALA A 35 10.53 -10.73 -9.06
N PRO A 36 11.16 -11.92 -9.23
CA PRO A 36 10.70 -13.14 -8.59
C PRO A 36 11.06 -13.17 -7.10
N VAL A 37 10.16 -13.69 -6.29
CA VAL A 37 10.40 -14.06 -4.91
C VAL A 37 10.04 -15.54 -4.76
N ASN A 38 11.03 -16.37 -4.46
CA ASN A 38 10.89 -17.83 -4.46
C ASN A 38 10.27 -18.36 -5.77
N GLY A 39 10.80 -17.89 -6.92
CA GLY A 39 10.36 -18.31 -8.26
C GLY A 39 9.06 -17.67 -8.76
N THR A 40 8.28 -16.98 -7.94
CA THR A 40 7.02 -16.32 -8.33
C THR A 40 7.20 -14.81 -8.36
N PRO A 41 6.83 -14.11 -9.45
CA PRO A 41 6.85 -12.64 -9.51
C PRO A 41 6.09 -12.00 -8.35
N MET A 42 6.64 -10.92 -7.79
CA MET A 42 6.01 -10.21 -6.66
C MET A 42 4.56 -9.83 -6.92
N LEU A 43 4.28 -9.33 -8.13
CA LEU A 43 2.93 -8.98 -8.54
C LEU A 43 1.95 -10.15 -8.42
N PHE A 44 2.34 -11.34 -8.87
CA PHE A 44 1.46 -12.51 -8.84
C PHE A 44 1.23 -13.00 -7.41
N ARG A 45 2.23 -12.88 -6.54
CA ARG A 45 2.06 -13.15 -5.09
C ARG A 45 1.00 -12.24 -4.48
N VAL A 46 1.02 -10.94 -4.82
CA VAL A 46 0.01 -9.98 -4.34
C VAL A 46 -1.37 -10.30 -4.90
N ILE A 47 -1.49 -10.57 -6.20
CA ILE A 47 -2.76 -10.94 -6.84
C ILE A 47 -3.34 -12.20 -6.18
N GLU A 48 -2.55 -13.25 -5.97
CA GLU A 48 -3.02 -14.51 -5.37
C GLU A 48 -3.38 -14.32 -3.88
N ALA A 49 -2.65 -13.49 -3.14
CA ALA A 49 -2.99 -13.18 -1.75
C ALA A 49 -4.35 -12.47 -1.64
N LEU A 50 -4.62 -11.53 -2.54
CA LEU A 50 -5.90 -10.84 -2.62
C LEU A 50 -7.03 -11.76 -3.10
N ALA A 51 -6.79 -12.57 -4.14
CA ALA A 51 -7.78 -13.51 -4.67
C ALA A 51 -8.18 -14.60 -3.66
N SER A 52 -7.26 -14.96 -2.76
CA SER A 52 -7.50 -15.95 -1.72
C SER A 52 -8.09 -15.38 -0.42
N SER A 53 -8.27 -14.05 -0.36
CA SER A 53 -8.90 -13.38 0.78
C SER A 53 -10.43 -13.52 0.73
N GLY A 54 -11.06 -13.78 1.86
CA GLY A 54 -12.52 -13.79 2.00
C GLY A 54 -13.17 -12.41 1.94
N HIS A 55 -12.37 -11.33 1.97
CA HIS A 55 -12.84 -9.94 1.96
C HIS A 55 -12.72 -9.23 0.61
N VAL A 56 -12.00 -9.80 -0.37
CA VAL A 56 -11.79 -9.20 -1.69
C VAL A 56 -12.61 -9.92 -2.74
N HIS A 57 -13.41 -9.17 -3.52
CA HIS A 57 -14.26 -9.75 -4.57
C HIS A 57 -13.64 -9.62 -5.96
N ASP A 58 -13.06 -8.47 -6.25
CA ASP A 58 -12.40 -8.19 -7.52
C ASP A 58 -11.09 -7.41 -7.33
N GLN A 59 -10.31 -7.37 -8.39
CA GLN A 59 -9.00 -6.73 -8.37
C GLN A 59 -8.78 -5.95 -9.66
N THR A 60 -8.22 -4.73 -9.53
CA THR A 60 -7.79 -3.90 -10.64
C THR A 60 -6.29 -3.60 -10.50
N LEU A 61 -5.54 -3.99 -11.50
CA LEU A 61 -4.13 -3.68 -11.62
C LEU A 61 -3.95 -2.32 -12.29
N CYS A 62 -3.25 -1.41 -11.62
CA CYS A 62 -2.91 -0.09 -12.14
C CYS A 62 -1.44 -0.07 -12.57
N GLY A 63 -1.19 -0.23 -13.85
CA GLY A 63 0.13 -0.58 -14.42
C GLY A 63 0.42 -2.10 -14.30
N PRO A 64 1.63 -2.54 -14.71
CA PRO A 64 2.64 -1.74 -15.39
C PRO A 64 2.13 -1.16 -16.72
N PRO A 65 2.91 -0.27 -17.39
CA PRO A 65 2.51 0.32 -18.66
C PRO A 65 2.16 -0.76 -19.71
N ARG A 66 1.30 -0.42 -20.67
CA ARG A 66 0.87 -1.30 -21.75
C ARG A 66 2.04 -1.98 -22.46
N SER A 67 3.12 -1.25 -22.68
CA SER A 67 4.32 -1.79 -23.35
C SER A 67 4.99 -2.94 -22.57
N ILE A 68 4.86 -2.97 -21.25
CA ILE A 68 5.29 -4.09 -20.40
C ILE A 68 4.25 -5.21 -20.40
N LEU A 69 2.97 -4.88 -20.23
CA LEU A 69 1.88 -5.85 -20.33
C LEU A 69 1.95 -6.68 -21.61
N GLU A 70 2.22 -6.04 -22.76
CA GLU A 70 2.31 -6.73 -24.04
C GLU A 70 3.54 -7.64 -24.19
N ARG A 71 4.61 -7.38 -23.44
CA ARG A 71 5.85 -8.17 -23.44
C ARG A 71 5.85 -9.32 -22.45
N GLU A 72 4.94 -9.30 -21.46
CA GLU A 72 4.88 -10.28 -20.38
C GLU A 72 3.71 -11.25 -20.58
N PRO A 73 3.93 -12.43 -21.18
CA PRO A 73 2.84 -13.37 -21.54
C PRO A 73 2.02 -13.80 -20.32
N ALA A 74 2.67 -14.08 -19.19
CA ALA A 74 1.99 -14.50 -17.97
C ALA A 74 1.07 -13.39 -17.44
N LEU A 75 1.50 -12.11 -17.50
CA LEU A 75 0.67 -10.98 -17.06
C LEU A 75 -0.52 -10.77 -18.01
N ARG A 76 -0.31 -10.94 -19.32
CA ARG A 76 -1.41 -10.88 -20.30
C ARG A 76 -2.46 -11.94 -20.03
N GLU A 77 -2.04 -13.14 -19.65
CA GLU A 77 -2.96 -14.24 -19.33
C GLU A 77 -3.82 -13.89 -18.11
N TYR A 78 -3.25 -13.35 -17.04
CA TYR A 78 -4.01 -12.87 -15.87
C TYR A 78 -5.07 -11.84 -16.26
N VAL A 79 -4.74 -10.90 -17.13
CA VAL A 79 -5.66 -9.85 -17.58
C VAL A 79 -6.70 -10.40 -18.56
N SER A 80 -6.29 -11.16 -19.58
CA SER A 80 -7.19 -11.68 -20.62
C SER A 80 -8.16 -12.74 -20.11
N SER A 81 -7.78 -13.49 -19.09
CA SER A 81 -8.68 -14.46 -18.42
C SER A 81 -9.72 -13.81 -17.50
N GLY A 82 -9.63 -12.49 -17.28
CA GLY A 82 -10.52 -11.76 -16.37
C GLY A 82 -10.22 -11.98 -14.88
N ARG A 83 -9.10 -12.62 -14.53
CA ARG A 83 -8.68 -12.81 -13.12
C ARG A 83 -8.34 -11.49 -12.44
N VAL A 84 -7.85 -10.51 -13.20
CA VAL A 84 -7.57 -9.16 -12.75
C VAL A 84 -7.91 -8.16 -13.84
N GLY A 85 -8.59 -7.08 -13.49
CA GLY A 85 -8.75 -5.93 -14.37
C GLY A 85 -7.41 -5.20 -14.57
N TRP A 86 -7.25 -4.50 -15.69
CA TRP A 86 -6.04 -3.71 -15.93
C TRP A 86 -6.40 -2.29 -16.37
N GLN A 87 -5.64 -1.34 -15.85
CA GLN A 87 -5.73 0.08 -16.19
C GLN A 87 -4.33 0.66 -16.37
N GLU A 88 -4.15 1.52 -17.37
CA GLU A 88 -2.88 2.22 -17.57
C GLU A 88 -2.55 3.09 -16.34
N ASN A 89 -1.30 3.03 -15.89
CA ASN A 89 -0.86 3.90 -14.81
C ASN A 89 -0.75 5.36 -15.27
N GLN A 90 -0.89 6.26 -14.33
CA GLN A 90 -0.71 7.70 -14.54
C GLN A 90 0.72 8.13 -14.16
N ALA A 91 1.02 9.42 -14.35
CA ALA A 91 2.34 10.01 -14.11
C ALA A 91 2.84 9.86 -12.65
N THR A 92 1.93 9.67 -11.69
CA THR A 92 2.30 9.47 -10.28
C THR A 92 1.41 8.40 -9.63
N PRO A 93 1.89 7.70 -8.58
CA PRO A 93 1.09 6.72 -7.84
C PRO A 93 -0.22 7.29 -7.29
N SER A 94 -0.19 8.51 -6.76
CA SER A 94 -1.39 9.16 -6.23
C SER A 94 -2.44 9.46 -7.32
N LEU A 95 -1.97 9.83 -8.52
CA LEU A 95 -2.85 10.07 -9.66
C LEU A 95 -3.40 8.75 -10.21
N SER A 96 -2.58 7.71 -10.27
CA SER A 96 -2.98 6.36 -10.64
C SER A 96 -4.07 5.83 -9.70
N ALA A 97 -3.86 5.95 -8.39
CA ALA A 97 -4.85 5.56 -7.39
C ALA A 97 -6.17 6.34 -7.56
N PHE A 98 -6.10 7.66 -7.75
CA PHE A 98 -7.28 8.50 -7.96
C PHE A 98 -8.11 8.07 -9.18
N HIS A 99 -7.45 7.84 -10.32
CA HIS A 99 -8.13 7.42 -11.55
C HIS A 99 -8.72 6.00 -11.42
N ALA A 100 -7.98 5.06 -10.81
CA ALA A 100 -8.47 3.72 -10.58
C ALA A 100 -9.70 3.71 -9.66
N MET A 101 -9.68 4.49 -8.57
CA MET A 101 -10.82 4.64 -7.67
C MET A 101 -12.03 5.29 -8.35
N ALA A 102 -11.81 6.26 -9.24
CA ALA A 102 -12.89 6.94 -9.95
C ALA A 102 -13.61 6.04 -10.98
N ALA A 103 -12.93 5.01 -11.46
CA ALA A 103 -13.51 4.03 -12.39
C ALA A 103 -14.41 2.99 -11.71
N LEU A 104 -14.36 2.88 -10.38
CA LEU A 104 -15.12 1.90 -9.60
C LEU A 104 -16.36 2.55 -8.95
N PRO A 105 -17.46 1.80 -8.75
CA PRO A 105 -18.68 2.31 -8.13
C PRO A 105 -18.40 2.94 -6.77
N ALA A 106 -19.03 4.09 -6.50
CA ALA A 106 -18.71 4.92 -5.33
C ALA A 106 -19.00 4.22 -4.00
N GLU A 107 -19.96 3.33 -3.97
CA GLU A 107 -20.48 2.68 -2.76
C GLU A 107 -19.64 1.45 -2.32
N ILE A 108 -18.78 0.93 -3.20
CA ILE A 108 -17.96 -0.24 -2.90
C ILE A 108 -16.73 0.19 -2.08
N PRO A 109 -16.45 -0.46 -0.94
CA PRO A 109 -15.21 -0.21 -0.21
C PRO A 109 -14.00 -0.65 -1.03
N LEU A 110 -12.91 0.12 -0.98
CA LEU A 110 -11.71 -0.14 -1.76
C LEU A 110 -10.52 -0.48 -0.85
N LEU A 111 -9.76 -1.49 -1.26
CA LEU A 111 -8.45 -1.80 -0.72
C LEU A 111 -7.38 -1.36 -1.73
N LEU A 112 -6.47 -0.48 -1.34
CA LEU A 112 -5.31 -0.09 -2.14
C LEU A 112 -4.05 -0.72 -1.56
N THR A 113 -3.27 -1.37 -2.42
CA THR A 113 -1.95 -1.90 -2.09
C THR A 113 -0.96 -1.69 -3.25
N THR A 114 0.26 -2.18 -3.09
CA THR A 114 1.32 -2.07 -4.09
C THR A 114 1.85 -3.45 -4.48
N SER A 115 2.35 -3.58 -5.70
CA SER A 115 2.89 -4.85 -6.24
C SER A 115 4.19 -5.32 -5.59
N ASP A 116 4.84 -4.47 -4.81
CA ASP A 116 6.10 -4.76 -4.10
C ASP A 116 5.89 -5.28 -2.67
N HIS A 117 4.65 -5.49 -2.27
CA HIS A 117 4.28 -6.11 -1.00
C HIS A 117 4.34 -7.66 -1.10
N ALA A 118 5.53 -8.17 -1.44
CA ALA A 118 5.73 -9.57 -1.85
C ALA A 118 5.46 -10.62 -0.76
N LEU A 119 5.39 -10.23 0.52
CA LEU A 119 5.04 -11.08 1.66
C LEU A 119 3.57 -10.92 2.10
N LEU A 120 2.76 -10.22 1.31
CA LEU A 120 1.32 -10.13 1.57
C LEU A 120 0.72 -11.55 1.54
N SER A 121 -0.15 -11.82 2.50
CA SER A 121 -0.87 -13.09 2.62
C SER A 121 -2.37 -12.86 2.78
N PRO A 122 -3.23 -13.85 2.45
CA PRO A 122 -4.67 -13.74 2.67
C PRO A 122 -5.02 -13.37 4.12
N ARG A 123 -4.29 -13.93 5.08
CA ARG A 123 -4.47 -13.65 6.51
C ARG A 123 -4.25 -12.18 6.87
N ILE A 124 -3.24 -11.53 6.26
CA ILE A 124 -2.97 -10.09 6.45
C ILE A 124 -4.12 -9.28 5.86
N VAL A 125 -4.54 -9.63 4.64
CA VAL A 125 -5.65 -8.94 3.93
C VAL A 125 -6.95 -9.06 4.72
N ASP A 126 -7.31 -10.28 5.14
CA ASP A 126 -8.55 -10.54 5.90
C ASP A 126 -8.59 -9.77 7.21
N HIS A 127 -7.49 -9.81 7.96
CA HIS A 127 -7.40 -9.07 9.22
C HIS A 127 -7.51 -7.55 8.99
N PHE A 128 -6.77 -7.01 8.01
CA PHE A 128 -6.80 -5.59 7.69
C PHE A 128 -8.20 -5.12 7.25
N CYS A 129 -8.83 -5.84 6.33
CA CYS A 129 -10.16 -5.50 5.82
C CYS A 129 -11.24 -5.61 6.91
N GLY A 130 -11.20 -6.66 7.73
CA GLY A 130 -12.13 -6.87 8.83
C GLY A 130 -12.05 -5.76 9.88
N GLU A 131 -10.83 -5.41 10.32
CA GLU A 131 -10.60 -4.33 11.28
C GLU A 131 -10.97 -2.96 10.69
N ALA A 132 -10.62 -2.70 9.41
CA ALA A 132 -10.98 -1.46 8.73
C ALA A 132 -12.51 -1.30 8.64
N ALA A 133 -13.22 -2.35 8.26
CA ALA A 133 -14.68 -2.36 8.18
C ALA A 133 -15.36 -2.12 9.54
N SER A 134 -14.75 -2.61 10.61
CA SER A 134 -15.28 -2.48 11.98
C SER A 134 -14.92 -1.14 12.64
N SER A 135 -13.93 -0.42 12.11
CA SER A 135 -13.36 0.78 12.74
C SER A 135 -14.28 2.02 12.73
N GLY A 136 -15.26 2.06 11.82
CA GLY A 136 -16.16 3.20 11.63
C GLY A 136 -15.50 4.46 11.04
N VAL A 137 -14.27 4.36 10.51
CA VAL A 137 -13.59 5.48 9.83
C VAL A 137 -13.84 5.46 8.32
N ASP A 138 -13.67 6.61 7.66
CA ASP A 138 -13.82 6.72 6.20
C ASP A 138 -12.60 6.15 5.46
N VAL A 139 -11.40 6.32 6.04
CA VAL A 139 -10.15 5.79 5.48
C VAL A 139 -9.27 5.22 6.59
N ALA A 140 -8.73 4.03 6.38
CA ALA A 140 -7.78 3.39 7.31
C ALA A 140 -6.46 3.06 6.61
N ALA A 141 -5.34 3.22 7.33
CA ALA A 141 -4.02 2.79 6.88
C ALA A 141 -3.51 1.63 7.75
N GLY A 142 -2.92 0.63 7.12
CA GLY A 142 -2.24 -0.47 7.82
C GLY A 142 -0.89 -0.04 8.35
N VAL A 143 -0.63 -0.34 9.62
CA VAL A 143 0.66 -0.10 10.26
C VAL A 143 1.05 -1.28 11.14
N VAL A 144 2.35 -1.49 11.34
CA VAL A 144 2.89 -2.44 12.34
C VAL A 144 3.73 -1.68 13.34
N ARG A 145 3.70 -2.07 14.62
CA ARG A 145 4.62 -1.50 15.60
C ARG A 145 6.06 -1.85 15.23
N ARG A 146 6.95 -0.86 15.30
CA ARG A 146 8.38 -1.07 14.96
C ARG A 146 9.00 -2.18 15.78
N GLU A 147 8.68 -2.25 17.07
CA GLU A 147 9.16 -3.31 17.97
C GLU A 147 8.82 -4.71 17.46
N THR A 148 7.59 -4.91 16.94
CA THR A 148 7.16 -6.18 16.34
C THR A 148 7.98 -6.52 15.09
N VAL A 149 8.26 -5.52 14.24
CA VAL A 149 9.06 -5.70 13.02
C VAL A 149 10.51 -6.04 13.39
N THR A 150 11.13 -5.28 14.30
CA THR A 150 12.54 -5.49 14.68
C THR A 150 12.77 -6.76 15.46
N ALA A 151 11.80 -7.23 16.23
CA ALA A 151 11.87 -8.52 16.93
C ALA A 151 11.89 -9.71 15.96
N ALA A 152 11.06 -9.63 14.88
CA ALA A 152 10.98 -10.70 13.88
C ALA A 152 12.08 -10.58 12.80
N TYR A 153 12.45 -9.36 12.43
CA TYR A 153 13.35 -9.05 11.32
C TYR A 153 14.39 -8.01 11.73
N PRO A 154 15.38 -8.38 12.57
CA PRO A 154 16.36 -7.43 13.13
C PRO A 154 17.25 -6.78 12.07
N ASP A 155 17.47 -7.46 10.94
CA ASP A 155 18.34 -6.98 9.86
C ASP A 155 17.63 -6.03 8.89
N THR A 156 16.31 -5.82 9.04
CA THR A 156 15.56 -4.95 8.13
C THR A 156 15.69 -3.48 8.53
N ARG A 157 15.85 -2.61 7.53
CA ARG A 157 15.90 -1.15 7.70
C ARG A 157 14.58 -0.54 7.21
N ARG A 158 13.55 -0.57 8.07
CA ARG A 158 12.25 0.04 7.73
C ARG A 158 12.13 1.45 8.28
N THR A 159 11.57 2.34 7.48
CA THR A 159 11.22 3.68 7.93
C THR A 159 10.11 3.59 8.97
N ALA A 160 10.34 4.14 10.16
CA ALA A 160 9.34 4.22 11.20
C ALA A 160 8.95 5.68 11.48
N TYR A 161 7.65 5.91 11.63
CA TYR A 161 7.09 7.16 12.13
C TYR A 161 7.09 7.12 13.65
N ARG A 162 7.74 8.13 14.27
CA ARG A 162 7.92 8.20 15.72
C ARG A 162 6.89 9.13 16.35
N PHE A 163 6.02 8.56 17.17
CA PHE A 163 5.06 9.33 17.95
C PHE A 163 5.32 9.14 19.44
N LYS A 164 4.71 10.00 20.27
CA LYS A 164 4.81 9.92 21.74
C LYS A 164 4.34 8.56 22.28
N ASP A 165 3.37 7.94 21.62
CA ASP A 165 2.69 6.69 21.97
C ASP A 165 3.21 5.45 21.24
N GLY A 166 4.31 5.57 20.47
CA GLY A 166 4.98 4.45 19.82
C GLY A 166 5.58 4.77 18.47
N GLU A 167 6.30 3.80 17.93
CA GLU A 167 6.87 3.86 16.58
C GLU A 167 6.14 2.88 15.67
N TYR A 168 5.80 3.33 14.45
CA TYR A 168 4.98 2.55 13.51
C TYR A 168 5.62 2.53 12.12
N CYS A 169 5.63 1.36 11.48
CA CYS A 169 6.01 1.16 10.08
C CYS A 169 4.74 1.06 9.23
N SER A 170 4.73 1.68 8.06
CA SER A 170 3.63 1.56 7.09
C SER A 170 3.63 0.18 6.42
N CYS A 171 2.44 -0.31 6.07
CA CYS A 171 2.24 -1.60 5.43
C CYS A 171 1.79 -1.53 3.96
N ASN A 172 1.77 -0.35 3.34
CA ASN A 172 1.25 -0.17 1.98
C ASN A 172 -0.17 -0.78 1.78
N LEU A 173 -0.99 -0.75 2.83
CA LEU A 173 -2.39 -1.17 2.84
C LEU A 173 -3.25 0.03 3.25
N PHE A 174 -4.22 0.38 2.40
CA PHE A 174 -5.14 1.48 2.64
C PHE A 174 -6.57 1.06 2.29
N ALA A 175 -7.49 1.21 3.24
CA ALA A 175 -8.92 0.96 3.04
C ALA A 175 -9.67 2.28 2.88
N PHE A 176 -10.50 2.38 1.87
CA PHE A 176 -11.38 3.52 1.59
C PHE A 176 -12.82 3.06 1.71
N MET A 177 -13.44 3.36 2.85
CA MET A 177 -14.71 2.78 3.26
C MET A 177 -15.93 3.57 2.75
N THR A 178 -15.76 4.85 2.41
CA THR A 178 -16.86 5.73 2.01
C THR A 178 -16.53 6.51 0.75
N PRO A 179 -17.55 7.01 0.00
CA PRO A 179 -17.31 7.88 -1.16
C PRO A 179 -16.45 9.11 -0.83
N ARG A 180 -16.55 9.64 0.40
CA ARG A 180 -15.75 10.80 0.85
C ARG A 180 -14.28 10.52 0.88
N SER A 181 -13.87 9.31 1.27
CA SER A 181 -12.46 8.93 1.35
C SER A 181 -11.76 8.86 0.00
N ARG A 182 -12.50 8.73 -1.11
CA ARG A 182 -11.94 8.68 -2.47
C ARG A 182 -11.26 9.97 -2.93
N GLN A 183 -11.39 11.05 -2.16
CA GLN A 183 -10.66 12.31 -2.39
C GLN A 183 -9.24 12.29 -1.76
N VAL A 184 -8.94 11.35 -0.87
CA VAL A 184 -7.65 11.25 -0.17
C VAL A 184 -6.46 11.19 -1.14
N PRO A 185 -6.49 10.46 -2.28
CA PRO A 185 -5.39 10.47 -3.23
C PRO A 185 -5.08 11.84 -3.83
N GLN A 186 -6.06 12.75 -3.92
CA GLN A 186 -5.82 14.13 -4.36
C GLN A 186 -5.02 14.91 -3.31
N PHE A 187 -5.28 14.68 -2.03
CA PHE A 187 -4.47 15.26 -0.95
C PHE A 187 -3.05 14.68 -0.97
N TRP A 188 -2.91 13.38 -1.18
CA TRP A 188 -1.62 12.70 -1.37
C TRP A 188 -0.82 13.32 -2.51
N ARG A 189 -1.46 13.56 -3.64
CA ARG A 189 -0.84 14.22 -4.80
C ARG A 189 -0.26 15.59 -4.45
N ARG A 190 -0.94 16.39 -3.62
CA ARG A 190 -0.42 17.70 -3.18
C ARG A 190 0.87 17.54 -2.36
N ILE A 191 0.94 16.56 -1.49
CA ILE A 191 2.16 16.25 -0.72
C ILE A 191 3.27 15.73 -1.65
N GLU A 192 2.96 14.80 -2.54
CA GLU A 192 3.89 14.21 -3.50
C GLU A 192 4.53 15.27 -4.40
N GLN A 193 3.75 16.20 -4.93
CA GLN A 193 4.24 17.31 -5.75
C GLN A 193 5.13 18.29 -4.97
N GLN A 194 4.95 18.40 -3.66
CA GLN A 194 5.69 19.32 -2.80
C GLN A 194 6.82 18.64 -2.01
N ARG A 195 7.06 17.33 -2.17
CA ARG A 195 8.05 16.56 -1.38
C ARG A 195 9.47 17.14 -1.44
N LYS A 196 9.83 17.82 -2.52
CA LYS A 196 11.12 18.51 -2.67
C LYS A 196 11.17 19.89 -2.00
N ASN A 197 10.05 20.40 -1.48
CA ASN A 197 9.97 21.69 -0.82
C ASN A 197 9.42 21.52 0.61
N PRO A 198 10.30 21.36 1.62
CA PRO A 198 9.88 21.06 2.98
C PRO A 198 8.96 22.13 3.59
N LEU A 199 9.15 23.41 3.24
CA LEU A 199 8.30 24.49 3.75
C LEU A 199 6.86 24.37 3.26
N LYS A 200 6.66 23.94 2.02
CA LYS A 200 5.30 23.71 1.49
C LYS A 200 4.64 22.48 2.10
N VAL A 201 5.40 21.42 2.36
CA VAL A 201 4.91 20.24 3.10
C VAL A 201 4.53 20.64 4.54
N ILE A 202 5.35 21.45 5.21
CA ILE A 202 5.06 22.00 6.53
C ILE A 202 3.74 22.82 6.51
N ASN A 203 3.52 23.64 5.50
CA ASN A 203 2.28 24.39 5.37
C ASN A 203 1.06 23.48 5.14
N ILE A 204 1.23 22.39 4.37
CA ILE A 204 0.17 21.39 4.17
C ILE A 204 -0.14 20.63 5.47
N LEU A 205 0.84 20.28 6.26
CA LEU A 205 0.67 19.55 7.53
C LEU A 205 0.39 20.46 8.74
N GLY A 206 0.77 21.72 8.63
CA GLY A 206 0.73 22.73 9.70
C GLY A 206 1.99 22.73 10.54
N TRP A 207 2.63 23.91 10.64
CA TRP A 207 3.92 24.09 11.33
C TRP A 207 3.91 23.57 12.77
N MET A 208 2.83 23.78 13.52
CA MET A 208 2.69 23.30 14.90
C MET A 208 2.67 21.75 14.95
N THR A 209 2.09 21.08 13.95
CA THR A 209 2.10 19.61 13.87
C THR A 209 3.51 19.10 13.64
N VAL A 210 4.24 19.73 12.73
CA VAL A 210 5.63 19.36 12.41
C VAL A 210 6.53 19.63 13.61
N LEU A 211 6.40 20.80 14.26
CA LEU A 211 7.18 21.13 15.45
C LEU A 211 6.96 20.10 16.57
N ARG A 212 5.71 19.78 16.88
CA ARG A 212 5.38 18.77 17.91
C ARG A 212 5.86 17.36 17.53
N TYR A 213 5.84 17.01 16.24
CA TYR A 213 6.42 15.76 15.74
C TYR A 213 7.94 15.72 15.99
N LEU A 214 8.66 16.77 15.63
CA LEU A 214 10.11 16.87 15.84
C LEU A 214 10.48 16.86 17.33
N LEU A 215 9.64 17.44 18.20
CA LEU A 215 9.82 17.42 19.65
C LEU A 215 9.36 16.08 20.31
N GLY A 216 8.86 15.12 19.53
CA GLY A 216 8.36 13.84 20.06
C GLY A 216 7.14 13.95 20.98
N THR A 217 6.38 15.05 20.91
CA THR A 217 5.22 15.31 21.77
C THR A 217 3.87 15.02 21.12
N LEU A 218 3.89 14.61 19.85
CA LEU A 218 2.68 14.35 19.06
C LEU A 218 2.31 12.87 19.14
N THR A 219 1.06 12.57 19.50
CA THR A 219 0.54 11.19 19.48
C THR A 219 -0.04 10.84 18.11
N LEU A 220 -0.14 9.53 17.81
CA LEU A 220 -0.76 9.04 16.58
C LEU A 220 -2.22 9.49 16.47
N VAL A 221 -2.99 9.43 17.56
CA VAL A 221 -4.39 9.87 17.60
C VAL A 221 -4.52 11.36 17.28
N GLU A 222 -3.66 12.21 17.80
CA GLU A 222 -3.66 13.65 17.48
C GLU A 222 -3.36 13.91 16.00
N VAL A 223 -2.42 13.15 15.40
CA VAL A 223 -2.12 13.24 13.96
C VAL A 223 -3.33 12.84 13.14
N LEU A 224 -3.95 11.71 13.45
CA LEU A 224 -5.14 11.23 12.74
C LEU A 224 -6.29 12.21 12.84
N GLY A 225 -6.55 12.79 14.01
CA GLY A 225 -7.57 13.82 14.19
C GLY A 225 -7.30 15.11 13.38
N ARG A 226 -6.04 15.53 13.25
CA ARG A 226 -5.64 16.66 12.40
C ARG A 226 -5.76 16.33 10.92
N LEU A 227 -5.35 15.12 10.53
CA LEU A 227 -5.45 14.61 9.17
C LEU A 227 -6.92 14.54 8.75
N SER A 228 -7.79 13.99 9.58
CA SER A 228 -9.24 13.90 9.36
C SER A 228 -9.85 15.26 9.03
N ARG A 229 -9.54 16.29 9.83
CA ARG A 229 -10.03 17.65 9.56
C ARG A 229 -9.55 18.21 8.22
N ARG A 230 -8.35 17.85 7.77
CA ARG A 230 -7.80 18.33 6.49
C ARG A 230 -8.32 17.56 5.29
N LEU A 231 -8.60 16.29 5.48
CA LEU A 231 -9.15 15.41 4.44
C LEU A 231 -10.66 15.62 4.26
N GLY A 232 -11.35 16.19 5.27
CA GLY A 232 -12.81 16.28 5.28
C GLY A 232 -13.51 14.93 5.48
N CYS A 233 -12.75 13.92 5.95
CA CYS A 233 -13.25 12.58 6.26
C CYS A 233 -12.47 11.99 7.45
N THR A 234 -13.04 11.00 8.14
CA THR A 234 -12.39 10.38 9.29
C THR A 234 -11.27 9.45 8.86
N ALA A 235 -10.06 9.67 9.41
CA ALA A 235 -8.88 8.85 9.15
C ALA A 235 -8.50 8.04 10.38
N GLY A 236 -8.17 6.76 10.18
CA GLY A 236 -7.73 5.84 11.21
C GLY A 236 -6.55 4.99 10.79
N VAL A 237 -6.09 4.13 11.70
CA VAL A 237 -5.09 3.10 11.42
C VAL A 237 -5.57 1.76 11.95
N VAL A 238 -5.17 0.69 11.26
CA VAL A 238 -5.25 -0.69 11.73
C VAL A 238 -3.84 -1.11 12.12
N VAL A 239 -3.64 -1.46 13.38
CA VAL A 239 -2.35 -1.96 13.87
C VAL A 239 -2.30 -3.47 13.66
N LEU A 240 -1.52 -3.90 12.66
CA LEU A 240 -1.40 -5.31 12.29
C LEU A 240 -0.42 -6.05 13.22
N PRO A 241 -0.74 -7.28 13.64
CA PRO A 241 0.16 -8.11 14.44
C PRO A 241 1.17 -8.90 13.58
N PHE A 242 1.23 -8.64 12.28
CA PHE A 242 2.03 -9.36 11.28
C PHE A 242 3.26 -8.53 10.90
N PRO A 243 4.47 -8.84 11.38
CA PRO A 243 5.66 -8.07 11.07
C PRO A 243 6.00 -8.04 9.58
N GLU A 244 5.69 -9.12 8.84
CA GLU A 244 5.89 -9.22 7.40
C GLU A 244 5.02 -8.24 6.59
N ALA A 245 3.92 -7.75 7.15
CA ALA A 245 3.07 -6.75 6.51
C ALA A 245 3.78 -5.39 6.33
N ALA A 246 4.85 -5.13 7.08
CA ALA A 246 5.65 -3.92 6.94
C ALA A 246 6.87 -4.11 6.02
N ILE A 247 7.00 -5.26 5.36
CA ILE A 247 8.14 -5.57 4.50
C ILE A 247 7.71 -5.42 3.03
N ASP A 248 8.18 -4.35 2.39
CA ASP A 248 8.09 -4.13 0.95
C ASP A 248 9.49 -4.12 0.31
N VAL A 249 9.55 -4.21 -0.99
CA VAL A 249 10.80 -4.27 -1.76
C VAL A 249 11.02 -2.91 -2.44
N ASP A 250 11.88 -2.06 -1.88
CA ASP A 250 12.24 -0.77 -2.46
C ASP A 250 13.63 -0.76 -3.12
N SER A 251 14.51 -1.67 -2.69
CA SER A 251 15.89 -1.78 -3.18
C SER A 251 16.24 -3.22 -3.56
N ALA A 252 17.37 -3.39 -4.28
CA ALA A 252 17.90 -4.72 -4.58
C ALA A 252 18.27 -5.51 -3.32
N ASP A 253 18.67 -4.84 -2.24
CA ASP A 253 18.97 -5.49 -0.95
C ASP A 253 17.67 -5.95 -0.26
N ASP A 254 16.59 -5.16 -0.30
CA ASP A 254 15.28 -5.60 0.19
C ASP A 254 14.80 -6.83 -0.59
N TRP A 255 14.98 -6.84 -1.92
CA TRP A 255 14.61 -7.97 -2.75
C TRP A 255 15.37 -9.25 -2.37
N ARG A 256 16.70 -9.17 -2.18
CA ARG A 256 17.49 -10.33 -1.72
C ARG A 256 17.06 -10.79 -0.34
N TYR A 257 16.77 -9.86 0.56
CA TYR A 257 16.29 -10.17 1.90
C TYR A 257 14.92 -10.87 1.89
N VAL A 258 13.97 -10.36 1.11
CA VAL A 258 12.61 -10.95 0.96
C VAL A 258 12.69 -12.35 0.33
N GLN A 259 13.62 -12.60 -0.59
CA GLN A 259 13.90 -13.93 -1.13
C GLN A 259 14.29 -14.92 -0.01
N GLN A 260 15.18 -14.51 0.89
CA GLN A 260 15.60 -15.33 2.02
C GLN A 260 14.44 -15.63 2.99
N LEU A 261 13.60 -14.62 3.26
CA LEU A 261 12.43 -14.79 4.11
C LEU A 261 11.42 -15.78 3.52
N ALA A 262 11.10 -15.61 2.24
CA ALA A 262 10.15 -16.48 1.53
C ALA A 262 10.62 -17.95 1.46
N ALA A 263 11.93 -18.18 1.31
CA ALA A 263 12.50 -19.53 1.32
C ALA A 263 12.32 -20.24 2.68
N ARG A 264 12.45 -19.49 3.80
CA ARG A 264 12.27 -20.03 5.16
C ARG A 264 10.82 -20.42 5.47
N THR A 265 9.85 -19.75 4.86
CA THR A 265 8.41 -20.01 5.11
C THR A 265 7.88 -21.20 4.30
N SER A 266 8.62 -21.64 3.27
CA SER A 266 8.26 -22.76 2.40
C SER A 266 8.89 -24.09 2.82
N SER A 267 9.74 -24.09 3.87
CA SER A 267 10.37 -25.27 4.50
C SER A 267 9.60 -25.67 5.74
#